data_ebadffc133c8e2165959cd618315b122
#
_entry.id   ebadffc133c8e2165959cd618315b122
#
_cell.length_a   1.000
_cell.length_b   1.000
_cell.length_c   1.000
_cell.angle_alpha   90.00
_cell.angle_beta   90.00
_cell.angle_gamma   90.00
#
_symmetry.space_group_name_H-M   'P 1'
#
loop_
_entity.id
_entity.type
_entity.pdbx_description
1 polymer ?
#
loop_
_entity_poly.entity_id
_entity_poly.type
_entity_poly.pdbx_seq_one_letter_code
_entity_poly.pdbx_strand_id
1 'polypeptide(L)'
;MTAHVAESDEARGRVILRFSAWKPSDVAIHWAMMVAAAFHSEVEVLFVEDREGVNFAGFPFAREIPIRGGPPRSVSPRAIRAEFRRSFAEARKRIAALAQGLGEEIKVYESFVSDDPVQALVSACARRGPWNVIALAEAFGSPAPCSLDELFDTVTDATGIIVAGPNAMVRRGPVVLAVEDTDHLHGMLRAGDRIAAVLGAGIVVLLVSADQETLAHMEAEVRLALGETPRVEIARARATYGEIGVVAEALRRLRGSFVIAQYGGAAVPRQRSLRPLMLSLECPLLLVK
;
A
#
# COMPACT_ATOMS: atom_id res chain seq x y z
N MET A 1 -28.81 -28.07 -2.51
CA MET A 1 -29.12 -26.82 -1.78
C MET A 1 -27.94 -26.54 -0.85
N THR A 2 -26.96 -25.83 -1.32
CA THR A 2 -25.80 -25.40 -0.53
C THR A 2 -26.16 -24.04 0.10
N ALA A 3 -26.28 -24.04 1.42
CA ALA A 3 -26.51 -22.82 2.18
C ALA A 3 -25.27 -21.92 2.05
N HIS A 4 -25.40 -20.82 1.35
CA HIS A 4 -24.49 -19.70 1.46
C HIS A 4 -24.63 -19.18 2.91
N VAL A 5 -23.66 -19.52 3.75
CA VAL A 5 -23.47 -18.82 5.03
C VAL A 5 -23.08 -17.39 4.64
N ALA A 6 -23.99 -16.46 4.85
CA ALA A 6 -23.67 -15.04 4.77
C ALA A 6 -22.56 -14.78 5.81
N GLU A 7 -21.33 -14.56 5.35
CA GLU A 7 -20.29 -14.02 6.21
C GLU A 7 -20.83 -12.73 6.83
N SER A 8 -20.88 -12.68 8.16
CA SER A 8 -21.36 -11.50 8.86
C SER A 8 -20.50 -10.30 8.44
N ASP A 9 -21.10 -9.12 8.28
CA ASP A 9 -20.41 -7.87 7.91
C ASP A 9 -19.22 -7.54 8.86
N GLU A 10 -19.19 -8.13 10.07
CA GLU A 10 -18.11 -8.01 11.04
C GLU A 10 -16.84 -8.84 10.68
N ALA A 11 -16.96 -9.85 9.80
CA ALA A 11 -15.84 -10.71 9.40
C ALA A 11 -15.13 -10.22 8.13
N ARG A 12 -15.63 -9.18 7.46
CA ARG A 12 -15.01 -8.64 6.25
C ARG A 12 -13.84 -7.74 6.60
N GLY A 13 -12.69 -7.99 5.95
CA GLY A 13 -11.55 -7.11 6.02
C GLY A 13 -11.81 -5.77 5.35
N ARG A 14 -10.92 -4.81 5.56
CA ARG A 14 -11.08 -3.46 5.10
C ARG A 14 -9.81 -2.90 4.49
N VAL A 15 -9.95 -2.11 3.44
CA VAL A 15 -8.88 -1.26 2.92
C VAL A 15 -9.09 0.16 3.46
N ILE A 16 -8.15 0.64 4.26
CA ILE A 16 -8.17 1.99 4.82
C ILE A 16 -7.28 2.87 3.96
N LEU A 17 -7.90 3.72 3.16
CA LEU A 17 -7.21 4.68 2.31
C LEU A 17 -7.03 5.99 3.07
N ARG A 18 -5.82 6.23 3.60
CA ARG A 18 -5.49 7.43 4.36
C ARG A 18 -5.10 8.59 3.44
N PHE A 19 -5.70 9.74 3.70
CA PHE A 19 -5.35 11.01 3.09
C PHE A 19 -4.85 12.00 4.13
N SER A 20 -3.78 12.71 3.81
CA SER A 20 -3.37 13.94 4.50
C SER A 20 -3.71 15.18 3.67
N ALA A 21 -3.30 16.36 4.12
CA ALA A 21 -3.57 17.63 3.44
C ALA A 21 -2.94 17.78 2.03
N TRP A 22 -2.12 16.81 1.60
CA TRP A 22 -1.39 16.86 0.34
C TRP A 22 -2.17 16.22 -0.81
N LYS A 23 -1.78 16.58 -2.03
CA LYS A 23 -2.41 16.06 -3.24
C LYS A 23 -2.34 14.52 -3.28
N PRO A 24 -3.47 13.82 -3.33
CA PRO A 24 -3.50 12.37 -3.31
C PRO A 24 -2.88 11.78 -4.58
N SER A 25 -2.22 10.64 -4.43
CA SER A 25 -1.71 9.84 -5.54
C SER A 25 -2.85 9.07 -6.21
N ASP A 26 -3.08 9.32 -7.49
CA ASP A 26 -4.07 8.56 -8.27
C ASP A 26 -3.74 7.06 -8.30
N VAL A 27 -2.45 6.74 -8.26
CA VAL A 27 -1.97 5.35 -8.22
C VAL A 27 -2.36 4.67 -6.92
N ALA A 28 -2.17 5.35 -5.78
CA ALA A 28 -2.54 4.79 -4.48
C ALA A 28 -4.05 4.58 -4.35
N ILE A 29 -4.87 5.54 -4.84
CA ILE A 29 -6.33 5.40 -4.88
C ILE A 29 -6.71 4.19 -5.74
N HIS A 30 -6.18 4.11 -6.97
CA HIS A 30 -6.49 3.02 -7.89
C HIS A 30 -6.20 1.66 -7.25
N TRP A 31 -5.02 1.49 -6.66
CA TRP A 31 -4.63 0.20 -6.09
C TRP A 31 -5.34 -0.14 -4.79
N ALA A 32 -5.70 0.84 -3.97
CA ALA A 32 -6.58 0.60 -2.82
C ALA A 32 -7.92 0.02 -3.27
N MET A 33 -8.52 0.57 -4.33
CA MET A 33 -9.77 0.07 -4.91
C MET A 33 -9.60 -1.32 -5.53
N MET A 34 -8.49 -1.57 -6.25
CA MET A 34 -8.21 -2.89 -6.85
C MET A 34 -8.01 -3.96 -5.78
N VAL A 35 -7.29 -3.65 -4.70
CA VAL A 35 -7.12 -4.58 -3.58
C VAL A 35 -8.46 -4.82 -2.87
N ALA A 36 -9.27 -3.79 -2.67
CA ALA A 36 -10.61 -3.96 -2.10
C ALA A 36 -11.50 -4.88 -2.96
N ALA A 37 -11.48 -4.72 -4.28
CA ALA A 37 -12.18 -5.61 -5.22
C ALA A 37 -11.66 -7.06 -5.11
N ALA A 38 -10.33 -7.26 -5.13
CA ALA A 38 -9.71 -8.58 -5.07
C ALA A 38 -10.05 -9.37 -3.80
N PHE A 39 -10.31 -8.65 -2.71
CA PHE A 39 -10.64 -9.27 -1.41
C PHE A 39 -12.12 -9.14 -1.02
N HIS A 40 -12.97 -8.64 -1.93
CA HIS A 40 -14.40 -8.35 -1.64
C HIS A 40 -14.59 -7.53 -0.37
N SER A 41 -13.71 -6.54 -0.17
CA SER A 41 -13.58 -5.75 1.05
C SER A 41 -14.22 -4.38 0.90
N GLU A 42 -14.52 -3.78 2.03
CA GLU A 42 -14.97 -2.39 2.09
C GLU A 42 -13.76 -1.44 2.01
N VAL A 43 -13.99 -0.23 1.54
CA VAL A 43 -13.00 0.86 1.56
C VAL A 43 -13.42 1.91 2.57
N GLU A 44 -12.57 2.16 3.56
CA GLU A 44 -12.72 3.34 4.41
C GLU A 44 -11.75 4.42 3.96
N VAL A 45 -12.30 5.53 3.53
CA VAL A 45 -11.53 6.72 3.17
C VAL A 45 -11.36 7.57 4.41
N LEU A 46 -10.15 7.54 4.97
CA LEU A 46 -9.81 8.25 6.20
C LEU A 46 -9.10 9.56 5.88
N PHE A 47 -9.78 10.66 6.10
CA PHE A 47 -9.22 11.99 5.96
C PHE A 47 -8.73 12.48 7.31
N VAL A 48 -7.41 12.67 7.42
CA VAL A 48 -6.78 13.14 8.66
C VAL A 48 -6.33 14.58 8.48
N GLU A 49 -6.97 15.49 9.20
CA GLU A 49 -6.51 16.88 9.32
C GLU A 49 -5.36 16.91 10.33
N ASP A 50 -4.15 17.21 9.85
CA ASP A 50 -3.00 17.39 10.71
C ASP A 50 -3.19 18.60 11.64
N ARG A 51 -3.38 18.31 12.91
CA ARG A 51 -3.55 19.32 13.95
C ARG A 51 -2.34 20.23 14.10
N GLU A 52 -1.14 19.66 14.01
CA GLU A 52 0.10 20.42 14.20
C GLU A 52 0.29 21.43 13.07
N GLY A 53 0.08 21.01 11.82
CA GLY A 53 0.16 21.90 10.66
C GLY A 53 -0.86 23.04 10.73
N VAL A 54 -2.10 22.72 11.14
CA VAL A 54 -3.14 23.75 11.34
C VAL A 54 -2.80 24.71 12.49
N ASN A 55 -2.31 24.19 13.61
CA ASN A 55 -1.90 25.01 14.76
C ASN A 55 -0.70 25.91 14.40
N PHE A 56 0.30 25.34 13.68
CA PHE A 56 1.43 26.12 13.19
C PHE A 56 1.00 27.31 12.33
N ALA A 57 0.04 27.11 11.44
CA ALA A 57 -0.51 28.17 10.59
C ALA A 57 -1.24 29.27 11.38
N GLY A 58 -1.59 29.02 12.64
CA GLY A 58 -2.17 30.00 13.55
C GLY A 58 -1.15 31.00 14.10
N PHE A 59 0.15 30.74 14.00
CA PHE A 59 1.16 31.67 14.52
C PHE A 59 1.34 32.89 13.57
N PRO A 60 1.52 34.10 14.10
CA PRO A 60 1.65 35.30 13.28
C PRO A 60 2.86 35.34 12.34
N PHE A 61 3.89 34.54 12.67
CA PHE A 61 5.11 34.40 11.87
C PHE A 61 5.08 33.26 10.85
N ALA A 62 4.04 32.43 10.83
CA ALA A 62 3.92 31.33 9.89
C ALA A 62 3.88 31.85 8.43
N ARG A 63 4.73 31.28 7.59
CA ARG A 63 4.84 31.64 6.17
C ARG A 63 4.94 30.39 5.32
N GLU A 64 4.23 30.41 4.22
CA GLU A 64 4.39 29.44 3.13
C GLU A 64 5.48 29.95 2.17
N ILE A 65 6.42 29.08 1.84
CA ILE A 65 7.43 29.33 0.81
C ILE A 65 7.09 28.45 -0.37
N PRO A 66 6.67 29.02 -1.52
CA PRO A 66 6.36 28.21 -2.71
C PRO A 66 7.61 27.48 -3.23
N ILE A 67 7.50 26.15 -3.44
CA ILE A 67 8.61 25.30 -3.93
C ILE A 67 9.15 25.78 -5.28
N ARG A 68 8.30 26.37 -6.11
CA ARG A 68 8.69 26.92 -7.45
C ARG A 68 9.27 28.33 -7.40
N GLY A 69 9.59 28.82 -6.22
CA GLY A 69 10.05 30.20 -6.01
C GLY A 69 8.89 31.19 -5.90
N GLY A 70 9.15 32.30 -5.23
CA GLY A 70 8.19 33.37 -4.99
C GLY A 70 8.34 33.93 -3.56
N PRO A 71 7.71 35.09 -3.28
CA PRO A 71 7.77 35.67 -1.95
C PRO A 71 7.01 34.81 -0.93
N PRO A 72 7.50 34.74 0.33
CA PRO A 72 6.78 34.10 1.40
C PRO A 72 5.39 34.71 1.59
N ARG A 73 4.38 33.86 1.75
CA ARG A 73 2.98 34.26 1.94
C ARG A 73 2.52 33.94 3.36
N SER A 74 1.64 34.76 3.92
CA SER A 74 0.98 34.44 5.18
C SER A 74 0.08 33.23 5.00
N VAL A 75 0.20 32.29 5.90
CA VAL A 75 -0.66 31.10 5.97
C VAL A 75 -1.68 31.31 7.08
N SER A 76 -2.89 30.85 6.86
CA SER A 76 -3.92 30.84 7.89
C SER A 76 -4.54 29.45 8.06
N PRO A 77 -4.98 29.08 9.27
CA PRO A 77 -5.68 27.81 9.51
C PRO A 77 -6.89 27.62 8.58
N ARG A 78 -7.59 28.72 8.28
CA ARG A 78 -8.74 28.71 7.36
C ARG A 78 -8.33 28.37 5.93
N ALA A 79 -7.19 28.87 5.45
CA ALA A 79 -6.70 28.58 4.11
C ALA A 79 -6.28 27.12 3.98
N ILE A 80 -5.54 26.58 4.97
CA ILE A 80 -5.15 25.15 5.01
C ILE A 80 -6.38 24.25 5.01
N ARG A 81 -7.35 24.52 5.86
CA ARG A 81 -8.59 23.73 5.91
C ARG A 81 -9.40 23.81 4.61
N ALA A 82 -9.42 24.96 3.95
CA ALA A 82 -10.11 25.12 2.68
C ALA A 82 -9.42 24.32 1.55
N GLU A 83 -8.10 24.27 1.54
CA GLU A 83 -7.33 23.48 0.59
C GLU A 83 -7.51 21.98 0.84
N PHE A 84 -7.46 21.57 2.09
CA PHE A 84 -7.74 20.20 2.50
C PHE A 84 -9.11 19.73 2.05
N ARG A 85 -10.17 20.52 2.26
CA ARG A 85 -11.52 20.19 1.80
C ARG A 85 -11.63 20.09 0.28
N ARG A 86 -10.86 20.88 -0.48
CA ARG A 86 -10.82 20.79 -1.95
C ARG A 86 -10.18 19.48 -2.39
N SER A 87 -9.00 19.14 -1.83
CA SER A 87 -8.31 17.87 -2.11
C SER A 87 -9.20 16.67 -1.77
N PHE A 88 -9.92 16.74 -0.66
CA PHE A 88 -10.93 15.76 -0.28
C PHE A 88 -12.02 15.60 -1.34
N ALA A 89 -12.62 16.68 -1.79
CA ALA A 89 -13.70 16.64 -2.78
C ALA A 89 -13.21 16.06 -4.13
N GLU A 90 -11.98 16.34 -4.52
CA GLU A 90 -11.37 15.76 -5.72
C GLU A 90 -11.11 14.26 -5.57
N ALA A 91 -10.53 13.83 -4.44
CA ALA A 91 -10.30 12.42 -4.16
C ALA A 91 -11.60 11.61 -4.15
N ARG A 92 -12.63 12.15 -3.52
CA ARG A 92 -13.97 11.55 -3.49
C ARG A 92 -14.55 11.30 -4.89
N LYS A 93 -14.43 12.27 -5.79
CA LYS A 93 -14.88 12.12 -7.18
C LYS A 93 -14.13 11.01 -7.91
N ARG A 94 -12.82 10.88 -7.69
CA ARG A 94 -11.97 9.83 -8.30
C ARG A 94 -12.32 8.45 -7.76
N ILE A 95 -12.50 8.32 -6.45
CA ILE A 95 -12.89 7.06 -5.82
C ILE A 95 -14.24 6.61 -6.35
N ALA A 96 -15.24 7.51 -6.43
CA ALA A 96 -16.54 7.19 -6.97
C ALA A 96 -16.49 6.74 -8.44
N ALA A 97 -15.67 7.40 -9.27
CA ALA A 97 -15.49 7.02 -10.67
C ALA A 97 -14.84 5.63 -10.81
N LEU A 98 -13.84 5.32 -9.97
CA LEU A 98 -13.19 4.01 -9.97
C LEU A 98 -14.12 2.91 -9.47
N ALA A 99 -14.88 3.15 -8.41
CA ALA A 99 -15.86 2.20 -7.89
C ALA A 99 -16.90 1.81 -8.96
N GLN A 100 -17.41 2.79 -9.72
CA GLN A 100 -18.32 2.54 -10.83
C GLN A 100 -17.69 1.70 -11.96
N GLY A 101 -16.38 1.90 -12.22
CA GLY A 101 -15.66 1.22 -13.30
C GLY A 101 -15.29 -0.24 -12.98
N LEU A 102 -15.24 -0.63 -11.71
CA LEU A 102 -14.85 -1.97 -11.29
C LEU A 102 -15.98 -3.02 -11.38
N GLY A 103 -17.22 -2.58 -11.62
CA GLY A 103 -18.37 -3.48 -11.82
C GLY A 103 -18.84 -4.25 -10.57
N GLU A 104 -18.12 -4.16 -9.48
CA GLU A 104 -18.50 -4.69 -8.16
C GLU A 104 -18.96 -3.55 -7.25
N GLU A 105 -19.96 -3.83 -6.43
CA GLU A 105 -20.46 -2.86 -5.44
C GLU A 105 -19.51 -2.76 -4.25
N ILE A 106 -18.40 -2.02 -4.44
CA ILE A 106 -17.48 -1.72 -3.33
C ILE A 106 -18.12 -0.68 -2.43
N LYS A 107 -18.42 -1.05 -1.20
CA LYS A 107 -18.90 -0.10 -0.20
C LYS A 107 -17.78 0.84 0.22
N VAL A 108 -18.00 2.14 0.05
CA VAL A 108 -17.04 3.18 0.42
C VAL A 108 -17.60 3.98 1.59
N TYR A 109 -16.86 3.99 2.69
CA TYR A 109 -17.16 4.80 3.86
C TYR A 109 -16.20 5.98 3.93
N GLU A 110 -16.66 7.09 4.44
CA GLU A 110 -15.85 8.30 4.60
C GLU A 110 -15.77 8.68 6.07
N SER A 111 -14.55 8.88 6.56
CA SER A 111 -14.28 9.34 7.92
C SER A 111 -13.40 10.59 7.87
N PHE A 112 -13.78 11.60 8.64
CA PHE A 112 -13.00 12.82 8.79
C PHE A 112 -12.58 12.96 10.24
N VAL A 113 -11.27 13.00 10.47
CA VAL A 113 -10.69 13.05 11.81
C VAL A 113 -9.66 14.18 11.89
N SER A 114 -9.72 14.94 12.98
CA SER A 114 -8.69 15.93 13.32
C SER A 114 -7.90 15.37 14.50
N ASP A 115 -6.83 14.65 14.21
CA ASP A 115 -6.01 13.93 15.20
C ASP A 115 -4.59 13.71 14.70
N ASP A 116 -3.76 13.05 15.52
CA ASP A 116 -2.50 12.47 15.06
C ASP A 116 -2.75 11.42 13.99
N PRO A 117 -1.99 11.44 12.87
CA PRO A 117 -2.22 10.53 11.75
C PRO A 117 -2.09 9.04 12.08
N VAL A 118 -1.21 8.68 13.01
CA VAL A 118 -1.00 7.28 13.42
C VAL A 118 -2.14 6.83 14.33
N GLN A 119 -2.54 7.65 15.29
CA GLN A 119 -3.65 7.35 16.19
C GLN A 119 -4.98 7.25 15.46
N ALA A 120 -5.18 8.05 14.43
CA ALA A 120 -6.34 7.95 13.54
C ALA A 120 -6.40 6.58 12.84
N LEU A 121 -5.25 6.06 12.35
CA LEU A 121 -5.16 4.73 11.75
C LEU A 121 -5.37 3.61 12.76
N VAL A 122 -4.77 3.69 13.95
CA VAL A 122 -5.01 2.73 15.04
C VAL A 122 -6.50 2.64 15.34
N SER A 123 -7.14 3.80 15.54
CA SER A 123 -8.58 3.86 15.82
C SER A 123 -9.44 3.33 14.67
N ALA A 124 -9.02 3.54 13.41
CA ALA A 124 -9.73 3.02 12.25
C ALA A 124 -9.58 1.50 12.14
N CYS A 125 -8.38 0.95 12.33
CA CYS A 125 -8.13 -0.50 12.29
C CYS A 125 -8.84 -1.25 13.41
N ALA A 126 -8.86 -0.70 14.63
CA ALA A 126 -9.49 -1.34 15.79
C ALA A 126 -11.04 -1.43 15.70
N ARG A 127 -11.67 -0.64 14.83
CA ARG A 127 -13.14 -0.60 14.74
C ARG A 127 -13.78 -1.81 14.08
N ARG A 128 -13.07 -2.54 13.21
CA ARG A 128 -13.63 -3.68 12.47
C ARG A 128 -12.57 -4.65 11.97
N GLY A 129 -12.99 -5.93 11.92
CA GLY A 129 -12.41 -6.99 11.11
C GLY A 129 -11.06 -7.54 11.59
N PRO A 130 -10.79 -8.80 11.24
CA PRO A 130 -9.55 -9.46 11.62
C PRO A 130 -8.34 -9.04 10.76
N TRP A 131 -8.55 -8.33 9.65
CA TRP A 131 -7.48 -7.85 8.80
C TRP A 131 -7.82 -6.49 8.17
N ASN A 132 -6.83 -5.63 8.15
CA ASN A 132 -6.91 -4.30 7.56
C ASN A 132 -5.68 -4.05 6.67
N VAL A 133 -5.91 -3.54 5.48
CA VAL A 133 -4.84 -3.07 4.60
C VAL A 133 -4.88 -1.55 4.58
N ILE A 134 -3.78 -0.92 4.96
CA ILE A 134 -3.64 0.53 4.92
C ILE A 134 -3.08 0.93 3.55
N ALA A 135 -3.75 1.82 2.84
CA ALA A 135 -3.21 2.43 1.63
C ALA A 135 -2.82 3.89 1.92
N LEU A 136 -1.56 4.20 1.73
CA LEU A 136 -1.06 5.57 1.88
C LEU A 136 -1.28 6.32 0.57
N ALA A 137 -2.15 7.32 0.60
CA ALA A 137 -2.51 8.08 -0.60
C ALA A 137 -1.43 9.08 -1.04
N GLU A 138 -0.45 9.33 -0.18
CA GLU A 138 0.69 10.18 -0.52
C GLU A 138 1.79 9.35 -1.21
N ALA A 139 2.48 9.99 -2.16
CA ALA A 139 3.67 9.38 -2.75
C ALA A 139 4.74 9.19 -1.67
N PHE A 140 5.27 7.96 -1.56
CA PHE A 140 6.34 7.66 -0.63
C PHE A 140 7.59 8.48 -0.99
N GLY A 141 8.09 9.25 -0.04
CA GLY A 141 9.25 10.16 -0.25
C GLY A 141 8.95 11.65 -0.05
N SER A 142 7.68 12.03 0.07
CA SER A 142 7.29 13.27 0.74
C SER A 142 7.63 13.16 2.23
N PRO A 143 7.78 14.26 2.97
CA PRO A 143 7.89 14.16 4.43
C PRO A 143 6.65 13.45 4.96
N ALA A 144 6.78 12.13 5.13
CA ALA A 144 5.70 11.33 5.68
C ALA A 144 5.58 11.68 7.17
N PRO A 145 4.38 11.88 7.68
CA PRO A 145 4.16 12.20 9.08
C PRO A 145 4.54 11.05 10.03
N CYS A 146 4.84 9.86 9.50
CA CYS A 146 5.25 8.68 10.27
C CYS A 146 6.12 7.75 9.42
N SER A 147 6.98 6.98 10.07
CA SER A 147 7.78 5.94 9.42
C SER A 147 6.96 4.66 9.21
N LEU A 148 7.40 3.79 8.29
CA LEU A 148 6.75 2.47 8.12
C LEU A 148 6.95 1.58 9.37
N ASP A 149 8.11 1.69 10.03
CA ASP A 149 8.35 0.98 11.30
C ASP A 149 7.33 1.38 12.34
N GLU A 150 7.13 2.69 12.52
CA GLU A 150 6.15 3.23 13.45
C GLU A 150 4.72 2.75 13.11
N LEU A 151 4.34 2.73 11.83
CA LEU A 151 3.04 2.23 11.41
C LEU A 151 2.87 0.75 11.73
N PHE A 152 3.83 -0.10 11.37
CA PHE A 152 3.74 -1.54 11.63
C PHE A 152 3.84 -1.90 13.12
N ASP A 153 4.56 -1.12 13.91
CA ASP A 153 4.70 -1.37 15.34
C ASP A 153 3.49 -0.84 16.14
N THR A 154 2.90 0.27 15.69
CA THR A 154 1.79 0.92 16.42
C THR A 154 0.43 0.41 15.96
N VAL A 155 0.25 0.15 14.65
CA VAL A 155 -1.04 -0.34 14.11
C VAL A 155 -1.01 -1.86 14.07
N THR A 156 -1.29 -2.49 15.20
CA THR A 156 -1.20 -3.97 15.37
C THR A 156 -2.20 -4.73 14.51
N ASP A 157 -3.37 -4.15 14.26
CA ASP A 157 -4.45 -4.74 13.47
C ASP A 157 -4.30 -4.54 11.95
N ALA A 158 -3.22 -3.89 11.51
CA ALA A 158 -2.88 -3.82 10.10
C ALA A 158 -2.15 -5.10 9.67
N THR A 159 -2.66 -5.76 8.64
CA THR A 159 -2.04 -6.94 8.03
C THR A 159 -1.12 -6.58 6.87
N GLY A 160 -1.28 -5.39 6.30
CA GLY A 160 -0.43 -4.90 5.24
C GLY A 160 -0.57 -3.42 4.98
N ILE A 161 0.45 -2.86 4.31
CA ILE A 161 0.49 -1.44 3.93
C ILE A 161 0.80 -1.33 2.44
N ILE A 162 -0.06 -0.64 1.69
CA ILE A 162 0.17 -0.30 0.28
C ILE A 162 0.91 1.04 0.22
N VAL A 163 2.04 1.04 -0.44
CA VAL A 163 2.84 2.23 -0.72
C VAL A 163 3.11 2.37 -2.21
N ALA A 164 3.11 3.59 -2.71
CA ALA A 164 3.47 3.90 -4.08
C ALA A 164 4.66 4.85 -4.11
N GLY A 165 5.66 4.53 -4.91
CA GLY A 165 6.79 5.42 -5.16
C GLY A 165 6.39 6.58 -6.08
N PRO A 166 7.27 7.59 -6.23
CA PRO A 166 7.00 8.75 -7.09
C PRO A 166 6.95 8.38 -8.59
N ASN A 167 7.54 7.25 -8.97
CA ASN A 167 7.55 6.73 -10.35
C ASN A 167 6.46 5.65 -10.56
N ALA A 168 5.69 5.32 -9.53
CA ALA A 168 4.65 4.32 -9.65
C ALA A 168 3.54 4.79 -10.59
N MET A 169 3.09 3.90 -11.45
CA MET A 169 2.00 4.13 -12.39
C MET A 169 1.11 2.89 -12.50
N VAL A 170 -0.09 3.10 -13.00
CA VAL A 170 -0.97 1.99 -13.35
C VAL A 170 -0.49 1.41 -14.68
N ARG A 171 0.00 0.17 -14.66
CA ARG A 171 0.56 -0.52 -15.84
C ARG A 171 0.10 -1.97 -15.90
N ARG A 172 0.16 -2.55 -17.09
CA ARG A 172 -0.03 -3.99 -17.28
C ARG A 172 1.27 -4.73 -16.98
N GLY A 173 1.15 -5.90 -16.37
CA GLY A 173 2.29 -6.76 -16.03
C GLY A 173 1.87 -7.82 -15.01
N PRO A 174 2.75 -8.75 -14.65
CA PRO A 174 2.45 -9.75 -13.63
C PRO A 174 2.33 -9.14 -12.22
N VAL A 175 1.65 -9.84 -11.33
CA VAL A 175 1.77 -9.62 -9.89
C VAL A 175 3.04 -10.34 -9.43
N VAL A 176 3.95 -9.62 -8.79
CA VAL A 176 5.23 -10.16 -8.34
C VAL A 176 5.19 -10.40 -6.83
N LEU A 177 5.49 -11.62 -6.41
CA LEU A 177 5.61 -12.01 -5.00
C LEU A 177 7.10 -12.11 -4.66
N ALA A 178 7.63 -11.20 -3.85
CA ALA A 178 9.01 -11.28 -3.35
C ALA A 178 9.02 -12.15 -2.08
N VAL A 179 9.45 -13.40 -2.21
CA VAL A 179 9.45 -14.42 -1.17
C VAL A 179 10.87 -14.63 -0.66
N GLU A 180 11.05 -14.52 0.65
CA GLU A 180 12.33 -14.63 1.35
C GLU A 180 12.36 -15.82 2.32
N ASP A 181 11.20 -16.21 2.78
CA ASP A 181 10.96 -17.46 3.50
C ASP A 181 9.66 -18.10 3.01
N THR A 182 9.44 -19.35 3.37
CA THR A 182 8.27 -20.12 2.93
C THR A 182 7.13 -20.10 3.95
N ASP A 183 7.33 -19.57 5.14
CA ASP A 183 6.31 -19.53 6.19
C ASP A 183 5.09 -18.70 5.78
N HIS A 184 5.32 -17.60 5.05
CA HIS A 184 4.27 -16.72 4.56
C HIS A 184 3.80 -17.01 3.13
N LEU A 185 4.44 -17.98 2.45
CA LEU A 185 4.24 -18.30 1.03
C LEU A 185 2.76 -18.51 0.68
N HIS A 186 2.05 -19.34 1.44
CA HIS A 186 0.64 -19.64 1.16
C HIS A 186 -0.27 -18.40 1.25
N GLY A 187 0.01 -17.52 2.20
CA GLY A 187 -0.72 -16.25 2.35
C GLY A 187 -0.45 -15.30 1.17
N MET A 188 0.82 -15.17 0.80
CA MET A 188 1.23 -14.34 -0.33
C MET A 188 0.70 -14.87 -1.66
N LEU A 189 0.74 -16.18 -1.90
CA LEU A 189 0.18 -16.81 -3.10
C LEU A 189 -1.32 -16.56 -3.22
N ARG A 190 -2.09 -16.75 -2.13
CA ARG A 190 -3.53 -16.45 -2.14
C ARG A 190 -3.82 -14.97 -2.41
N ALA A 191 -3.05 -14.09 -1.81
CA ALA A 191 -3.19 -12.65 -2.06
C ALA A 191 -2.84 -12.29 -3.50
N GLY A 192 -1.73 -12.83 -4.01
CA GLY A 192 -1.30 -12.65 -5.38
C GLY A 192 -2.30 -13.17 -6.40
N ASP A 193 -2.87 -14.35 -6.18
CA ASP A 193 -3.85 -14.97 -7.07
C ASP A 193 -5.14 -14.14 -7.17
N ARG A 194 -5.66 -13.66 -6.04
CA ARG A 194 -6.84 -12.79 -6.01
C ARG A 194 -6.60 -11.48 -6.77
N ILE A 195 -5.46 -10.83 -6.53
CA ILE A 195 -5.11 -9.58 -7.20
C ILE A 195 -4.88 -9.83 -8.70
N ALA A 196 -4.17 -10.91 -9.05
CA ALA A 196 -3.90 -11.29 -10.44
C ALA A 196 -5.20 -11.61 -11.20
N ALA A 197 -6.17 -12.26 -10.55
CA ALA A 197 -7.47 -12.56 -11.14
C ALA A 197 -8.23 -11.27 -11.52
N VAL A 198 -8.27 -10.27 -10.64
CA VAL A 198 -8.93 -8.97 -10.91
C VAL A 198 -8.21 -8.20 -12.03
N LEU A 199 -6.88 -8.32 -12.11
CA LEU A 199 -6.07 -7.67 -13.14
C LEU A 199 -6.07 -8.41 -14.48
N GLY A 200 -6.50 -9.68 -14.53
CA GLY A 200 -6.29 -10.55 -15.67
C GLY A 200 -4.81 -10.80 -15.95
N ALA A 201 -3.97 -10.84 -14.92
CA ALA A 201 -2.52 -10.91 -14.99
C ALA A 201 -1.99 -12.28 -14.57
N GLY A 202 -0.74 -12.60 -14.94
CA GLY A 202 0.01 -13.73 -14.41
C GLY A 202 0.66 -13.39 -13.06
N ILE A 203 1.26 -14.41 -12.43
CA ILE A 203 2.03 -14.28 -11.20
C ILE A 203 3.49 -14.64 -11.49
N VAL A 204 4.39 -13.86 -10.88
CA VAL A 204 5.82 -14.19 -10.83
C VAL A 204 6.24 -14.27 -9.36
N VAL A 205 6.83 -15.38 -8.97
CA VAL A 205 7.43 -15.55 -7.64
C VAL A 205 8.92 -15.23 -7.76
N LEU A 206 9.36 -14.16 -7.13
CA LEU A 206 10.77 -13.79 -7.01
C LEU A 206 11.31 -14.33 -5.70
N LEU A 207 12.13 -15.37 -5.76
CA LEU A 207 12.83 -15.91 -4.59
C LEU A 207 14.07 -15.07 -4.28
N VAL A 208 14.21 -14.62 -3.03
CA VAL A 208 15.30 -13.76 -2.58
C VAL A 208 16.06 -14.45 -1.45
N SER A 209 17.33 -14.77 -1.65
CA SER A 209 18.23 -15.27 -0.62
C SER A 209 19.69 -15.04 -1.03
N ALA A 210 20.58 -14.93 -0.07
CA ALA A 210 22.03 -14.90 -0.33
C ALA A 210 22.58 -16.27 -0.76
N ASP A 211 21.99 -17.34 -0.24
CA ASP A 211 22.46 -18.71 -0.40
C ASP A 211 21.74 -19.44 -1.54
N GLN A 212 22.53 -20.13 -2.38
CA GLN A 212 22.05 -20.87 -3.53
C GLN A 212 21.25 -22.12 -3.14
N GLU A 213 21.64 -22.77 -2.05
CA GLU A 213 20.98 -23.98 -1.54
C GLU A 213 19.60 -23.62 -1.00
N THR A 214 19.52 -22.54 -0.23
CA THR A 214 18.26 -21.98 0.26
C THR A 214 17.32 -21.62 -0.91
N LEU A 215 17.84 -20.97 -1.96
CA LEU A 215 17.01 -20.67 -3.17
C LEU A 215 16.47 -21.93 -3.83
N ALA A 216 17.28 -23.00 -3.90
CA ALA A 216 16.84 -24.27 -4.49
C ALA A 216 15.75 -24.95 -3.63
N HIS A 217 15.92 -24.90 -2.30
CA HIS A 217 14.93 -25.42 -1.37
C HIS A 217 13.59 -24.65 -1.45
N MET A 218 13.65 -23.33 -1.36
CA MET A 218 12.47 -22.45 -1.52
C MET A 218 11.75 -22.71 -2.86
N GLU A 219 12.49 -22.88 -3.95
CA GLU A 219 11.87 -23.16 -5.24
C GLU A 219 11.13 -24.52 -5.25
N ALA A 220 11.69 -25.54 -4.61
CA ALA A 220 11.03 -26.84 -4.49
C ALA A 220 9.71 -26.71 -3.70
N GLU A 221 9.71 -25.96 -2.60
CA GLU A 221 8.51 -25.70 -1.79
C GLU A 221 7.46 -24.88 -2.55
N VAL A 222 7.90 -23.81 -3.27
CA VAL A 222 6.99 -23.03 -4.13
C VAL A 222 6.36 -23.92 -5.20
N ARG A 223 7.14 -24.77 -5.87
CA ARG A 223 6.62 -25.69 -6.87
C ARG A 223 5.64 -26.70 -6.29
N LEU A 224 5.91 -27.19 -5.08
CA LEU A 224 4.99 -28.08 -4.37
C LEU A 224 3.68 -27.36 -4.01
N ALA A 225 3.76 -26.14 -3.51
CA ALA A 225 2.60 -25.33 -3.15
C ALA A 225 1.73 -24.93 -4.35
N LEU A 226 2.35 -24.71 -5.51
CA LEU A 226 1.67 -24.35 -6.75
C LEU A 226 1.00 -25.54 -7.45
N GLY A 227 1.48 -26.77 -7.21
CA GLY A 227 1.02 -27.95 -7.94
C GLY A 227 1.23 -27.81 -9.46
N GLU A 228 0.23 -28.20 -10.25
CA GLU A 228 0.26 -28.08 -11.71
C GLU A 228 -0.25 -26.73 -12.25
N THR A 229 -0.18 -25.66 -11.46
CA THR A 229 -0.71 -24.34 -11.88
C THR A 229 0.19 -23.72 -12.98
N PRO A 230 -0.22 -23.69 -14.26
CA PRO A 230 0.67 -23.37 -15.38
C PRO A 230 0.96 -21.87 -15.58
N ARG A 231 0.47 -20.99 -14.69
CA ARG A 231 0.52 -19.53 -14.88
C ARG A 231 1.51 -18.80 -13.95
N VAL A 232 2.33 -19.55 -13.20
CA VAL A 232 3.26 -18.94 -12.25
C VAL A 232 4.69 -19.14 -12.74
N GLU A 233 5.39 -18.05 -12.97
CA GLU A 233 6.82 -18.03 -13.30
C GLU A 233 7.62 -17.87 -11.99
N ILE A 234 8.77 -18.54 -11.90
CA ILE A 234 9.69 -18.44 -10.76
C ILE A 234 10.99 -17.76 -11.22
N ALA A 235 11.33 -16.66 -10.58
CA ALA A 235 12.59 -15.95 -10.76
C ALA A 235 13.42 -16.00 -9.46
N ARG A 236 14.72 -15.75 -9.56
CA ARG A 236 15.64 -15.80 -8.42
C ARG A 236 16.48 -14.53 -8.36
N ALA A 237 16.69 -14.01 -7.15
CA ALA A 237 17.62 -12.93 -6.87
C ALA A 237 18.53 -13.34 -5.70
N ARG A 238 19.84 -13.25 -5.91
CA ARG A 238 20.82 -13.46 -4.83
C ARG A 238 21.09 -12.13 -4.16
N ALA A 239 20.59 -11.98 -2.94
CA ALA A 239 20.77 -10.77 -2.14
C ALA A 239 20.91 -11.12 -0.67
N THR A 240 21.80 -10.44 0.01
CA THR A 240 21.92 -10.45 1.47
C THR A 240 20.98 -9.41 2.10
N TYR A 241 20.76 -9.55 3.40
CA TYR A 241 19.95 -8.59 4.16
C TYR A 241 20.49 -7.15 3.99
N GLY A 242 19.65 -6.25 3.50
CA GLY A 242 19.99 -4.84 3.27
C GLY A 242 20.57 -4.51 1.90
N GLU A 243 20.75 -5.49 1.01
CA GLU A 243 21.09 -5.23 -0.40
C GLU A 243 19.87 -4.84 -1.25
N ILE A 244 19.14 -3.82 -0.78
CA ILE A 244 17.90 -3.34 -1.38
C ILE A 244 18.05 -3.04 -2.87
N GLY A 245 19.23 -2.56 -3.30
CA GLY A 245 19.50 -2.23 -4.70
C GLY A 245 19.45 -3.45 -5.62
N VAL A 246 19.93 -4.61 -5.17
CA VAL A 246 19.89 -5.86 -5.95
C VAL A 246 18.46 -6.34 -6.12
N VAL A 247 17.68 -6.32 -5.04
CA VAL A 247 16.26 -6.71 -5.07
C VAL A 247 15.46 -5.74 -5.92
N ALA A 248 15.69 -4.43 -5.77
CA ALA A 248 15.02 -3.40 -6.56
C ALA A 248 15.26 -3.59 -8.07
N GLU A 249 16.48 -3.90 -8.47
CA GLU A 249 16.82 -4.17 -9.87
C GLU A 249 16.15 -5.46 -10.37
N ALA A 250 16.12 -6.52 -9.56
CA ALA A 250 15.43 -7.76 -9.92
C ALA A 250 13.92 -7.50 -10.13
N LEU A 251 13.28 -6.81 -9.19
CA LEU A 251 11.86 -6.43 -9.31
C LEU A 251 11.59 -5.56 -10.54
N ARG A 252 12.45 -4.59 -10.82
CA ARG A 252 12.33 -3.71 -12.00
C ARG A 252 12.37 -4.50 -13.30
N ARG A 253 13.25 -5.52 -13.42
CA ARG A 253 13.38 -6.38 -14.60
C ARG A 253 12.11 -7.20 -14.87
N LEU A 254 11.40 -7.59 -13.84
CA LEU A 254 10.15 -8.36 -13.95
C LEU A 254 8.98 -7.53 -14.47
N ARG A 255 9.11 -6.20 -14.48
CA ARG A 255 8.09 -5.27 -14.99
C ARG A 255 6.69 -5.53 -14.41
N GLY A 256 6.64 -5.85 -13.11
CA GLY A 256 5.38 -6.15 -12.42
C GLY A 256 4.40 -4.98 -12.47
N SER A 257 3.11 -5.29 -12.45
CA SER A 257 2.04 -4.31 -12.26
C SER A 257 1.84 -3.99 -10.77
N PHE A 258 2.15 -4.97 -9.91
CA PHE A 258 2.00 -4.91 -8.46
C PHE A 258 3.03 -5.82 -7.80
N VAL A 259 3.58 -5.41 -6.67
CA VAL A 259 4.54 -6.21 -5.90
C VAL A 259 3.96 -6.48 -4.51
N ILE A 260 4.10 -7.71 -4.03
CA ILE A 260 3.83 -8.10 -2.64
C ILE A 260 5.16 -8.53 -2.03
N ALA A 261 5.54 -7.96 -0.90
CA ALA A 261 6.77 -8.30 -0.21
C ALA A 261 6.56 -8.33 1.31
N GLN A 262 7.35 -9.15 1.99
CA GLN A 262 7.36 -9.21 3.45
C GLN A 262 8.10 -8.01 4.03
N TYR A 263 7.50 -7.39 5.04
CA TYR A 263 8.16 -6.32 5.79
C TYR A 263 9.09 -6.89 6.85
N GLY A 264 10.32 -6.41 6.88
CA GLY A 264 11.36 -6.87 7.80
C GLY A 264 12.34 -7.88 7.20
N GLY A 265 12.12 -8.31 5.96
CA GLY A 265 13.00 -9.21 5.23
C GLY A 265 14.15 -8.50 4.48
N ALA A 266 14.84 -9.23 3.60
CA ALA A 266 15.98 -8.71 2.83
C ALA A 266 15.55 -7.68 1.77
N ALA A 267 14.35 -7.87 1.17
CA ALA A 267 13.78 -6.95 0.18
C ALA A 267 13.34 -5.63 0.83
N VAL A 268 12.74 -5.71 2.02
CA VAL A 268 12.16 -4.56 2.73
C VAL A 268 12.60 -4.59 4.19
N PRO A 269 13.89 -4.34 4.48
CA PRO A 269 14.45 -4.44 5.83
C PRO A 269 13.90 -3.34 6.74
N ARG A 270 13.69 -3.70 8.01
CA ARG A 270 13.32 -2.74 9.07
C ARG A 270 14.41 -1.70 9.28
N GLN A 271 14.04 -0.52 9.73
CA GLN A 271 14.94 0.58 10.08
C GLN A 271 15.89 1.00 8.95
N ARG A 272 15.57 0.66 7.71
CA ARG A 272 16.32 1.07 6.51
C ARG A 272 15.48 1.96 5.63
N SER A 273 16.15 2.86 4.94
CA SER A 273 15.48 3.70 3.95
C SER A 273 15.02 2.86 2.76
N LEU A 274 13.71 2.79 2.53
CA LEU A 274 13.14 2.15 1.33
C LEU A 274 13.18 3.06 0.11
N ARG A 275 13.74 4.26 0.23
CA ARG A 275 13.80 5.23 -0.88
C ARG A 275 14.44 4.65 -2.14
N PRO A 276 15.56 3.90 -2.11
CA PRO A 276 16.12 3.29 -3.32
C PRO A 276 15.16 2.34 -4.01
N LEU A 277 14.46 1.49 -3.25
CA LEU A 277 13.45 0.57 -3.76
C LEU A 277 12.28 1.35 -4.38
N MET A 278 11.72 2.32 -3.66
CA MET A 278 10.57 3.08 -4.11
C MET A 278 10.87 3.99 -5.32
N LEU A 279 12.11 4.46 -5.48
CA LEU A 279 12.54 5.19 -6.68
C LEU A 279 12.73 4.28 -7.89
N SER A 280 13.06 3.01 -7.67
CA SER A 280 13.30 2.03 -8.74
C SER A 280 12.01 1.36 -9.22
N LEU A 281 11.00 1.25 -8.37
CA LEU A 281 9.73 0.62 -8.71
C LEU A 281 8.82 1.58 -9.48
N GLU A 282 8.30 1.08 -10.59
CA GLU A 282 7.27 1.76 -11.40
C GLU A 282 5.85 1.27 -11.10
N CYS A 283 5.70 0.46 -10.07
CA CYS A 283 4.44 -0.09 -9.59
C CYS A 283 4.35 0.04 -8.06
N PRO A 284 3.15 -0.04 -7.48
CA PRO A 284 2.99 -0.03 -6.03
C PRO A 284 3.43 -1.33 -5.38
N LEU A 285 3.68 -1.24 -4.10
CA LEU A 285 4.16 -2.31 -3.24
C LEU A 285 3.19 -2.51 -2.08
N LEU A 286 2.71 -3.73 -1.90
CA LEU A 286 2.02 -4.17 -0.70
C LEU A 286 3.03 -4.83 0.23
N LEU A 287 3.25 -4.22 1.36
CA LEU A 287 4.05 -4.77 2.45
C LEU A 287 3.13 -5.57 3.37
N VAL A 288 3.48 -6.83 3.63
CA VAL A 288 2.75 -7.71 4.55
C VAL A 288 3.60 -8.01 5.78
N LYS A 289 2.93 -8.22 6.92
CA LYS A 289 3.61 -8.71 8.15
C LYS A 289 4.00 -10.14 8.01
#